data_7f2c0be28d18a5f6d4f66698f066b440
#
_entry.id   7f2c0be28d18a5f6d4f66698f066b440
#
_cell.length_a   1.000
_cell.length_b   1.000
_cell.length_c   1.000
_cell.angle_alpha   90.00
_cell.angle_beta   90.00
_cell.angle_gamma   90.00
#
_symmetry.space_group_name_H-M   'P 1'
#
loop_
_entity.id
_entity.type
_entity.pdbx_description
1 polymer ?
#
loop_
_entity_poly.entity_id
_entity_poly.type
_entity_poly.pdbx_seq_one_letter_code
_entity_poly.pdbx_strand_id
1 'polypeptide(L)'
;MNYVALHRHAQVSLSRSAVAHNVAAIKNHAHAQQVMAVLKANAFSHGLPEMAMLSIQSGATRFGVAMLDEALALRDLGYQQPIDVLGLTDPQFVRLAAQRDITLAFSSLATIQQAAKVLADTSLHLKVSLPVDTGLNRIGFKERDQLVLAIQEVVVSKQLEFQSLWTHFATADTPNETYVDFQISEWQRLTQNLPAQPKEQHFANTGMATWYADKVDTDIVRLGVGLFGIDSSEPTMPMPFELEPVLALTDEVIFSKPIKAGEAVGYGADYRAKHDGWLLTIPVGHSDGYPFNADGMRVLIADGQVGHIAGGVAMDQTMIFVDKPVNIGVQVTLIGSVGAQSVTLPDLAQYSSVSIVALMNNFAPRLQRIIVP
;
A
#
# COMPACT_ATOMS: atom_id res chain seq x y z
N MET A 1 -12.62 -5.59 18.14
CA MET A 1 -11.67 -4.84 18.99
C MET A 1 -10.29 -4.94 18.33
N ASN A 2 -9.72 -3.82 17.87
CA ASN A 2 -8.32 -3.80 17.44
C ASN A 2 -7.47 -3.54 18.70
N TYR A 3 -6.66 -4.50 19.11
CA TYR A 3 -5.71 -4.33 20.19
C TYR A 3 -4.29 -4.31 19.62
N VAL A 4 -3.45 -3.46 20.18
CA VAL A 4 -1.99 -3.44 19.92
C VAL A 4 -1.32 -4.16 21.06
N ALA A 5 -0.41 -5.08 20.76
CA ALA A 5 0.29 -5.88 21.74
C ALA A 5 1.50 -5.10 22.30
N LEU A 6 1.25 -4.15 23.20
CA LEU A 6 2.26 -3.25 23.77
C LEU A 6 3.22 -3.92 24.78
N HIS A 7 2.96 -5.16 25.19
CA HIS A 7 3.75 -5.87 26.20
C HIS A 7 4.72 -6.89 25.59
N ARG A 8 5.07 -6.71 24.32
CA ARG A 8 6.12 -7.46 23.62
C ARG A 8 6.93 -6.49 22.75
N HIS A 9 8.14 -6.89 22.38
CA HIS A 9 9.07 -6.03 21.64
C HIS A 9 8.90 -6.08 20.13
N ALA A 10 7.97 -6.94 19.64
CA ALA A 10 7.64 -7.03 18.23
C ALA A 10 7.08 -5.71 17.70
N GLN A 11 7.77 -5.09 16.75
CA GLN A 11 7.38 -3.78 16.22
C GLN A 11 7.69 -3.63 14.75
N VAL A 12 6.83 -2.86 14.09
CA VAL A 12 7.06 -2.32 12.75
C VAL A 12 7.59 -0.91 12.91
N SER A 13 8.81 -0.66 12.46
CA SER A 13 9.41 0.67 12.39
C SER A 13 9.16 1.28 11.01
N LEU A 14 8.78 2.55 10.96
CA LEU A 14 8.46 3.30 9.73
C LEU A 14 9.43 4.48 9.61
N SER A 15 10.27 4.48 8.58
CA SER A 15 11.26 5.52 8.35
C SER A 15 10.62 6.78 7.76
N ARG A 16 10.72 7.89 8.48
CA ARG A 16 10.29 9.22 8.03
C ARG A 16 11.10 9.70 6.83
N SER A 17 12.42 9.53 6.89
CA SER A 17 13.31 9.95 5.80
C SER A 17 13.04 9.19 4.51
N ALA A 18 12.78 7.88 4.61
CA ALA A 18 12.44 7.05 3.43
C ALA A 18 11.13 7.51 2.77
N VAL A 19 10.08 7.81 3.55
CA VAL A 19 8.82 8.34 2.97
C VAL A 19 9.07 9.67 2.26
N ALA A 20 9.83 10.58 2.88
CA ALA A 20 10.15 11.88 2.29
C ALA A 20 10.98 11.73 1.00
N HIS A 21 11.97 10.84 1.00
CA HIS A 21 12.79 10.52 -0.16
C HIS A 21 11.93 9.98 -1.31
N ASN A 22 11.12 8.97 -1.04
CA ASN A 22 10.30 8.31 -2.07
C ASN A 22 9.28 9.26 -2.71
N VAL A 23 8.61 10.08 -1.90
CA VAL A 23 7.67 11.10 -2.40
C VAL A 23 8.40 12.10 -3.28
N ALA A 24 9.55 12.61 -2.84
CA ALA A 24 10.33 13.60 -3.60
C ALA A 24 10.89 13.00 -4.89
N ALA A 25 11.45 11.79 -4.84
CA ALA A 25 12.02 11.12 -6.01
C ALA A 25 10.98 10.94 -7.11
N ILE A 26 9.82 10.35 -6.80
CA ILE A 26 8.78 10.11 -7.80
C ILE A 26 8.15 11.42 -8.28
N LYS A 27 7.84 12.35 -7.37
CA LYS A 27 7.25 13.65 -7.73
C LYS A 27 8.15 14.43 -8.69
N ASN A 28 9.44 14.50 -8.40
CA ASN A 28 10.41 15.23 -9.21
C ASN A 28 10.61 14.55 -10.57
N HIS A 29 10.71 13.22 -10.61
CA HIS A 29 10.86 12.46 -11.84
C HIS A 29 9.66 12.59 -12.77
N ALA A 30 8.44 12.54 -12.21
CA ALA A 30 7.20 12.69 -12.97
C ALA A 30 6.82 14.14 -13.25
N HIS A 31 7.60 15.12 -12.80
CA HIS A 31 7.28 16.56 -12.90
C HIS A 31 5.87 16.91 -12.36
N ALA A 32 5.35 16.11 -11.42
CA ALA A 32 4.00 16.26 -10.92
C ALA A 32 3.88 17.44 -9.94
N GLN A 33 2.79 18.19 -10.07
CA GLN A 33 2.51 19.27 -9.14
C GLN A 33 2.00 18.78 -7.79
N GLN A 34 1.18 17.72 -7.80
CA GLN A 34 0.52 17.17 -6.63
C GLN A 34 0.77 15.66 -6.48
N VAL A 35 0.78 15.23 -5.24
CA VAL A 35 0.89 13.82 -4.87
C VAL A 35 -0.34 13.39 -4.08
N MET A 36 -1.01 12.34 -4.55
CA MET A 36 -2.04 11.62 -3.82
C MET A 36 -1.39 10.42 -3.13
N ALA A 37 -1.33 10.43 -1.81
CA ALA A 37 -0.92 9.25 -1.05
C ALA A 37 -2.06 8.23 -1.02
N VAL A 38 -1.85 7.04 -1.60
CA VAL A 38 -2.85 5.97 -1.61
C VAL A 38 -2.64 5.11 -0.38
N LEU A 39 -3.55 5.26 0.60
CA LEU A 39 -3.44 4.69 1.95
C LEU A 39 -4.49 3.59 2.24
N LYS A 40 -5.05 2.97 1.22
CA LYS A 40 -6.02 1.87 1.36
C LYS A 40 -5.44 0.69 2.15
N ALA A 41 -6.31 -0.17 2.70
CA ALA A 41 -5.96 -1.37 3.46
C ALA A 41 -5.01 -1.05 4.64
N ASN A 42 -5.41 -0.08 5.48
CA ASN A 42 -4.59 0.40 6.61
C ASN A 42 -3.19 0.87 6.16
N ALA A 43 -3.13 1.64 5.05
CA ALA A 43 -1.90 2.04 4.38
C ALA A 43 -1.01 0.83 4.04
N PHE A 44 -1.58 -0.16 3.35
CA PHE A 44 -0.90 -1.42 3.02
C PHE A 44 -0.31 -2.09 4.27
N SER A 45 -1.08 -2.13 5.35
CA SER A 45 -0.71 -2.62 6.70
C SER A 45 0.42 -1.86 7.40
N HIS A 46 0.92 -0.75 6.85
CA HIS A 46 1.92 0.09 7.51
C HIS A 46 1.34 0.92 8.66
N GLY A 47 0.01 1.09 8.72
CA GLY A 47 -0.68 1.91 9.72
C GLY A 47 -1.22 3.20 9.10
N LEU A 48 -2.56 3.33 9.07
CA LEU A 48 -3.21 4.49 8.46
C LEU A 48 -2.86 5.81 9.17
N PRO A 49 -2.87 5.90 10.51
CA PRO A 49 -2.53 7.14 11.21
C PRO A 49 -1.09 7.59 10.95
N GLU A 50 -0.15 6.66 11.05
CA GLU A 50 1.28 6.93 10.90
C GLU A 50 1.60 7.37 9.47
N MET A 51 1.13 6.61 8.48
CA MET A 51 1.41 6.90 7.08
C MET A 51 0.67 8.14 6.57
N ALA A 52 -0.53 8.45 7.07
CA ALA A 52 -1.20 9.70 6.75
C ALA A 52 -0.36 10.91 7.20
N MET A 53 0.14 10.86 8.43
CA MET A 53 1.01 11.92 8.95
C MET A 53 2.31 12.03 8.14
N LEU A 54 3.01 10.91 7.94
CA LEU A 54 4.28 10.89 7.20
C LEU A 54 4.11 11.39 5.76
N SER A 55 3.03 10.97 5.08
CA SER A 55 2.76 11.38 3.70
C SER A 55 2.56 12.89 3.56
N ILE A 56 1.77 13.52 4.44
CA ILE A 56 1.54 14.97 4.40
C ILE A 56 2.83 15.72 4.74
N GLN A 57 3.58 15.28 5.75
CA GLN A 57 4.86 15.89 6.08
C GLN A 57 5.89 15.76 4.95
N SER A 58 5.75 14.76 4.10
CA SER A 58 6.60 14.51 2.93
C SER A 58 6.12 15.21 1.65
N GLY A 59 5.04 15.99 1.71
CA GLY A 59 4.56 16.79 0.60
C GLY A 59 3.42 16.17 -0.22
N ALA A 60 2.78 15.11 0.26
CA ALA A 60 1.50 14.68 -0.30
C ALA A 60 0.43 15.74 0.01
N THR A 61 -0.42 16.03 -0.98
CA THR A 61 -1.44 17.08 -0.88
C THR A 61 -2.84 16.54 -0.65
N ARG A 62 -3.03 15.24 -0.84
CA ARG A 62 -4.32 14.55 -0.76
C ARG A 62 -4.17 13.06 -0.49
N PHE A 63 -5.28 12.41 -0.18
CA PHE A 63 -5.33 10.99 0.07
C PHE A 63 -6.21 10.26 -0.95
N GLY A 64 -5.82 9.02 -1.29
CA GLY A 64 -6.64 8.07 -2.01
C GLY A 64 -6.85 6.82 -1.16
N VAL A 65 -8.09 6.39 -1.03
CA VAL A 65 -8.46 5.18 -0.27
C VAL A 65 -9.38 4.28 -1.09
N ALA A 66 -9.61 3.05 -0.66
CA ALA A 66 -10.48 2.13 -1.38
C ALA A 66 -11.95 2.23 -0.95
N MET A 67 -12.22 2.55 0.30
CA MET A 67 -13.54 2.50 0.92
C MET A 67 -13.87 3.79 1.66
N LEU A 68 -15.18 4.07 1.79
CA LEU A 68 -15.67 5.21 2.55
C LEU A 68 -15.23 5.18 4.01
N ASP A 69 -15.19 3.99 4.62
CA ASP A 69 -14.77 3.85 6.03
C ASP A 69 -13.32 4.27 6.27
N GLU A 70 -12.42 4.01 5.32
CA GLU A 70 -11.02 4.48 5.38
C GLU A 70 -10.95 6.02 5.27
N ALA A 71 -11.79 6.60 4.42
CA ALA A 71 -11.88 8.06 4.29
C ALA A 71 -12.45 8.69 5.58
N LEU A 72 -13.46 8.10 6.18
CA LEU A 72 -14.03 8.53 7.46
C LEU A 72 -12.99 8.45 8.59
N ALA A 73 -12.19 7.38 8.64
CA ALA A 73 -11.11 7.24 9.61
C ALA A 73 -10.07 8.37 9.48
N LEU A 74 -9.70 8.77 8.25
CA LEU A 74 -8.83 9.93 8.01
C LEU A 74 -9.49 11.25 8.49
N ARG A 75 -10.79 11.44 8.27
CA ARG A 75 -11.52 12.60 8.79
C ARG A 75 -11.58 12.61 10.32
N ASP A 76 -11.76 11.45 10.95
CA ASP A 76 -11.78 11.30 12.41
C ASP A 76 -10.40 11.55 13.04
N LEU A 77 -9.32 11.30 12.30
CA LEU A 77 -7.95 11.71 12.63
C LEU A 77 -7.70 13.22 12.46
N GLY A 78 -8.67 13.99 11.94
CA GLY A 78 -8.60 15.44 11.82
C GLY A 78 -8.05 15.96 10.49
N TYR A 79 -7.75 15.10 9.52
CA TYR A 79 -7.23 15.53 8.22
C TYR A 79 -8.30 16.26 7.41
N GLN A 80 -7.93 17.45 6.85
CA GLN A 80 -8.80 18.30 6.02
C GLN A 80 -8.43 18.24 4.53
N GLN A 81 -7.33 17.60 4.17
CA GLN A 81 -6.89 17.42 2.78
C GLN A 81 -7.98 16.72 1.96
N PRO A 82 -8.04 16.93 0.64
CA PRO A 82 -8.94 16.19 -0.23
C PRO A 82 -8.74 14.67 -0.06
N ILE A 83 -9.86 13.93 0.00
CA ILE A 83 -9.87 12.47 0.10
C ILE A 83 -10.71 11.91 -1.02
N ASP A 84 -10.11 11.05 -1.83
CA ASP A 84 -10.77 10.36 -2.93
C ASP A 84 -11.00 8.89 -2.58
N VAL A 85 -12.25 8.45 -2.57
CA VAL A 85 -12.59 7.04 -2.48
C VAL A 85 -12.51 6.46 -3.90
N LEU A 86 -11.47 5.69 -4.17
CA LEU A 86 -11.18 5.13 -5.49
C LEU A 86 -11.99 3.87 -5.81
N GLY A 87 -12.65 3.28 -4.82
CA GLY A 87 -13.63 2.21 -5.00
C GLY A 87 -15.05 2.76 -5.12
N LEU A 88 -15.99 1.89 -5.49
CA LEU A 88 -17.40 2.28 -5.60
C LEU A 88 -18.06 2.18 -4.22
N THR A 89 -18.88 3.19 -3.90
CA THR A 89 -19.65 3.26 -2.66
C THR A 89 -21.14 3.19 -3.00
N ASP A 90 -21.91 2.45 -2.20
CA ASP A 90 -23.38 2.41 -2.35
C ASP A 90 -23.95 3.84 -2.20
N PRO A 91 -24.80 4.29 -3.14
CA PRO A 91 -25.39 5.64 -3.12
C PRO A 91 -26.19 5.97 -1.85
N GLN A 92 -26.63 5.00 -1.06
CA GLN A 92 -27.28 5.28 0.23
C GLN A 92 -26.39 6.06 1.21
N PHE A 93 -25.05 5.98 1.06
CA PHE A 93 -24.07 6.63 1.94
C PHE A 93 -23.58 8.00 1.44
N VAL A 94 -24.11 8.52 0.32
CA VAL A 94 -23.64 9.78 -0.26
C VAL A 94 -23.85 10.99 0.66
N ARG A 95 -24.88 10.99 1.52
CA ARG A 95 -25.08 12.04 2.53
C ARG A 95 -23.93 12.11 3.50
N LEU A 96 -23.49 10.95 3.99
CA LEU A 96 -22.36 10.87 4.91
C LEU A 96 -21.06 11.35 4.25
N ALA A 97 -20.80 10.94 3.00
CA ALA A 97 -19.63 11.39 2.25
C ALA A 97 -19.65 12.91 2.02
N ALA A 98 -20.81 13.47 1.61
CA ALA A 98 -20.98 14.90 1.40
C ALA A 98 -20.78 15.71 2.71
N GLN A 99 -21.33 15.24 3.85
CA GLN A 99 -21.14 15.84 5.17
C GLN A 99 -19.68 15.89 5.63
N ARG A 100 -18.89 14.92 5.18
CA ARG A 100 -17.48 14.76 5.57
C ARG A 100 -16.52 15.26 4.48
N ASP A 101 -17.00 15.95 3.46
CA ASP A 101 -16.22 16.48 2.32
C ASP A 101 -15.33 15.40 1.67
N ILE A 102 -15.90 14.23 1.34
CA ILE A 102 -15.24 13.09 0.73
C ILE A 102 -15.70 12.96 -0.72
N THR A 103 -14.75 12.81 -1.65
CA THR A 103 -15.01 12.56 -3.07
C THR A 103 -15.33 11.07 -3.29
N LEU A 104 -16.45 10.77 -3.96
CA LEU A 104 -16.86 9.40 -4.30
C LEU A 104 -16.75 9.12 -5.80
N ALA A 105 -16.33 7.88 -6.13
CA ALA A 105 -16.27 7.39 -7.50
C ALA A 105 -17.60 6.75 -7.93
N PHE A 106 -18.02 7.03 -9.19
CA PHE A 106 -19.20 6.45 -9.82
C PHE A 106 -18.88 5.91 -11.21
N SER A 107 -19.34 4.70 -11.52
CA SER A 107 -19.12 4.01 -12.80
C SER A 107 -20.41 3.70 -13.56
N SER A 108 -21.53 4.28 -13.19
CA SER A 108 -22.78 4.14 -13.93
C SER A 108 -23.70 5.35 -13.77
N LEU A 109 -24.46 5.67 -14.82
CA LEU A 109 -25.47 6.72 -14.79
C LEU A 109 -26.53 6.48 -13.70
N ALA A 110 -26.97 5.24 -13.54
CA ALA A 110 -28.00 4.87 -12.57
C ALA A 110 -27.58 5.19 -11.11
N THR A 111 -26.31 4.92 -10.75
CA THR A 111 -25.82 5.23 -9.39
C THR A 111 -25.62 6.73 -9.17
N ILE A 112 -25.27 7.50 -10.20
CA ILE A 112 -25.20 8.97 -10.15
C ILE A 112 -26.61 9.54 -9.94
N GLN A 113 -27.60 9.10 -10.68
CA GLN A 113 -29.00 9.51 -10.53
C GLN A 113 -29.57 9.18 -9.15
N GLN A 114 -29.20 8.02 -8.63
CA GLN A 114 -29.56 7.63 -7.27
C GLN A 114 -28.90 8.55 -6.24
N ALA A 115 -27.63 8.89 -6.39
CA ALA A 115 -26.91 9.83 -5.53
C ALA A 115 -27.56 11.21 -5.57
N ALA A 116 -27.86 11.75 -6.75
CA ALA A 116 -28.57 13.02 -6.93
C ALA A 116 -29.93 13.00 -6.23
N LYS A 117 -30.71 11.92 -6.37
CA LYS A 117 -32.00 11.74 -5.71
C LYS A 117 -31.87 11.73 -4.17
N VAL A 118 -30.89 11.03 -3.62
CA VAL A 118 -30.64 10.99 -2.17
C VAL A 118 -30.31 12.37 -1.59
N LEU A 119 -29.66 13.23 -2.38
CA LEU A 119 -29.26 14.58 -1.97
C LEU A 119 -30.27 15.67 -2.31
N ALA A 120 -31.31 15.38 -3.12
CA ALA A 120 -32.21 16.40 -3.70
C ALA A 120 -32.82 17.35 -2.67
N ASP A 121 -33.22 16.85 -1.50
CA ASP A 121 -33.87 17.62 -0.42
C ASP A 121 -32.87 18.10 0.65
N THR A 122 -31.59 18.23 0.29
CA THR A 122 -30.52 18.67 1.21
C THR A 122 -29.78 19.87 0.64
N SER A 123 -29.06 20.59 1.51
CA SER A 123 -28.09 21.62 1.11
C SER A 123 -26.68 21.06 0.93
N LEU A 124 -26.51 19.74 0.97
CA LEU A 124 -25.21 19.09 0.84
C LEU A 124 -24.75 19.04 -0.62
N HIS A 125 -23.45 19.12 -0.81
CA HIS A 125 -22.82 18.95 -2.11
C HIS A 125 -21.83 17.78 -2.06
N LEU A 126 -21.91 16.90 -3.04
CA LEU A 126 -21.02 15.73 -3.18
C LEU A 126 -20.04 15.96 -4.32
N LYS A 127 -18.76 15.83 -4.03
CA LYS A 127 -17.70 15.76 -5.04
C LYS A 127 -17.73 14.40 -5.73
N VAL A 128 -17.87 14.39 -7.04
CA VAL A 128 -18.03 13.21 -7.89
C VAL A 128 -16.77 13.00 -8.71
N SER A 129 -16.27 11.80 -8.68
CA SER A 129 -15.14 11.32 -9.45
C SER A 129 -15.62 10.25 -10.44
N LEU A 130 -15.23 10.35 -11.70
CA LEU A 130 -15.65 9.42 -12.74
C LEU A 130 -14.42 8.62 -13.24
N PRO A 131 -14.28 7.34 -12.88
CA PRO A 131 -13.29 6.47 -13.49
C PRO A 131 -13.64 6.16 -14.94
N VAL A 132 -12.62 6.13 -15.79
CA VAL A 132 -12.69 5.73 -17.20
C VAL A 132 -11.96 4.39 -17.33
N ASP A 133 -12.63 3.37 -17.85
CA ASP A 133 -12.01 2.08 -18.09
C ASP A 133 -11.35 2.06 -19.46
N THR A 134 -10.07 2.27 -19.47
CA THR A 134 -9.24 2.27 -20.67
C THR A 134 -8.66 0.88 -21.00
N GLY A 135 -9.03 -0.16 -20.23
CA GLY A 135 -8.57 -1.52 -20.50
C GLY A 135 -8.19 -2.33 -19.26
N LEU A 136 -8.23 -1.77 -18.05
CA LEU A 136 -8.05 -2.56 -16.83
C LEU A 136 -9.23 -3.50 -16.56
N ASN A 137 -10.43 -3.17 -17.09
CA ASN A 137 -11.67 -3.94 -16.98
C ASN A 137 -12.09 -4.27 -15.53
N ARG A 138 -11.91 -3.32 -14.64
CA ARG A 138 -12.26 -3.46 -13.22
C ARG A 138 -13.47 -2.60 -12.84
N ILE A 139 -13.40 -1.31 -13.03
CA ILE A 139 -14.47 -0.31 -12.83
C ILE A 139 -14.24 0.84 -13.82
N GLY A 140 -15.28 1.59 -14.11
CA GLY A 140 -15.18 2.79 -14.96
C GLY A 140 -16.10 2.74 -16.16
N PHE A 141 -16.25 3.89 -16.80
CA PHE A 141 -16.98 4.03 -18.06
C PHE A 141 -16.11 3.54 -19.22
N LYS A 142 -16.61 2.54 -19.95
CA LYS A 142 -15.92 1.95 -21.10
C LYS A 142 -16.44 2.50 -22.43
N GLU A 143 -17.66 3.00 -22.43
CA GLU A 143 -18.29 3.57 -23.61
C GLU A 143 -18.42 5.09 -23.44
N ARG A 144 -17.98 5.83 -24.49
CA ARG A 144 -17.98 7.30 -24.47
C ARG A 144 -19.37 7.89 -24.25
N ASP A 145 -20.39 7.34 -24.88
CA ASP A 145 -21.75 7.86 -24.75
C ASP A 145 -22.28 7.73 -23.32
N GLN A 146 -21.94 6.65 -22.63
CA GLN A 146 -22.27 6.47 -21.21
C GLN A 146 -21.54 7.47 -20.31
N LEU A 147 -20.27 7.74 -20.59
CA LEU A 147 -19.49 8.77 -19.88
C LEU A 147 -20.09 10.16 -20.11
N VAL A 148 -20.47 10.50 -21.34
CA VAL A 148 -21.11 11.78 -21.68
C VAL A 148 -22.42 11.97 -20.91
N LEU A 149 -23.29 10.94 -20.90
CA LEU A 149 -24.54 10.98 -20.14
C LEU A 149 -24.31 11.13 -18.64
N ALA A 150 -23.29 10.44 -18.10
CA ALA A 150 -22.91 10.54 -16.70
C ALA A 150 -22.43 11.96 -16.34
N ILE A 151 -21.59 12.58 -17.17
CA ILE A 151 -21.13 13.96 -16.98
C ILE A 151 -22.29 14.94 -17.04
N GLN A 152 -23.21 14.78 -18.01
CA GLN A 152 -24.40 15.63 -18.12
C GLN A 152 -25.25 15.55 -16.87
N GLU A 153 -25.48 14.35 -16.33
CA GLU A 153 -26.22 14.15 -15.09
C GLU A 153 -25.55 14.84 -13.90
N VAL A 154 -24.22 14.71 -13.76
CA VAL A 154 -23.47 15.40 -12.70
C VAL A 154 -23.60 16.91 -12.82
N VAL A 155 -23.51 17.45 -14.04
CA VAL A 155 -23.55 18.93 -14.29
C VAL A 155 -24.94 19.52 -14.06
N VAL A 156 -26.01 18.80 -14.39
CA VAL A 156 -27.38 19.31 -14.18
C VAL A 156 -27.85 19.16 -12.74
N SER A 157 -27.25 18.26 -11.98
CA SER A 157 -27.59 17.99 -10.57
C SER A 157 -26.96 19.05 -9.66
N LYS A 158 -27.76 19.91 -9.03
CA LYS A 158 -27.29 21.01 -8.19
C LYS A 158 -26.42 20.57 -7.01
N GLN A 159 -26.61 19.35 -6.52
CA GLN A 159 -25.91 18.79 -5.37
C GLN A 159 -24.65 17.99 -5.74
N LEU A 160 -24.36 17.82 -7.03
CA LEU A 160 -23.20 17.09 -7.50
C LEU A 160 -22.17 18.05 -8.09
N GLU A 161 -20.90 17.78 -7.80
CA GLU A 161 -19.77 18.58 -8.29
C GLU A 161 -18.82 17.67 -9.06
N PHE A 162 -18.58 17.95 -10.36
CA PHE A 162 -17.65 17.17 -11.18
C PHE A 162 -16.21 17.45 -10.75
N GLN A 163 -15.72 16.69 -9.79
CA GLN A 163 -14.41 16.89 -9.19
C GLN A 163 -13.29 16.33 -10.06
N SER A 164 -13.36 15.04 -10.42
CA SER A 164 -12.23 14.42 -11.13
C SER A 164 -12.64 13.38 -12.16
N LEU A 165 -11.74 13.19 -13.14
CA LEU A 165 -11.76 12.13 -14.13
C LEU A 165 -10.44 11.36 -14.06
N TRP A 166 -10.47 10.01 -14.07
CA TRP A 166 -9.27 9.22 -13.92
C TRP A 166 -9.36 7.83 -14.55
N THR A 167 -8.21 7.24 -14.80
CA THR A 167 -8.07 5.83 -15.19
C THR A 167 -6.97 5.14 -14.40
N HIS A 168 -6.74 3.87 -14.64
CA HIS A 168 -5.68 3.08 -14.02
C HIS A 168 -5.02 2.15 -15.03
N PHE A 169 -3.70 2.18 -15.09
CA PHE A 169 -2.93 1.38 -16.03
C PHE A 169 -2.70 -0.03 -15.50
N ALA A 170 -2.80 -1.00 -16.39
CA ALA A 170 -2.71 -2.43 -16.07
C ALA A 170 -1.29 -2.96 -16.12
N THR A 171 -0.42 -2.37 -16.96
CA THR A 171 0.92 -2.89 -17.28
C THR A 171 2.02 -1.83 -17.10
N ALA A 172 1.77 -0.80 -16.29
CA ALA A 172 2.73 0.30 -16.11
C ALA A 172 4.01 -0.11 -15.35
N ASP A 173 4.03 -1.29 -14.74
CA ASP A 173 5.15 -1.90 -14.02
C ASP A 173 5.63 -3.21 -14.67
N THR A 174 5.25 -3.44 -15.92
CA THR A 174 5.71 -4.57 -16.74
C THR A 174 6.25 -4.06 -18.07
N PRO A 175 7.09 -4.81 -18.80
CA PRO A 175 7.68 -4.38 -20.08
C PRO A 175 6.66 -4.42 -21.25
N ASN A 176 5.38 -4.25 -20.99
CA ASN A 176 4.31 -4.23 -22.00
C ASN A 176 3.91 -2.80 -22.37
N GLU A 177 4.80 -2.09 -23.02
CA GLU A 177 4.59 -0.71 -23.49
C GLU A 177 3.43 -0.61 -24.49
N THR A 178 3.24 -1.60 -25.34
CA THR A 178 2.13 -1.61 -26.31
C THR A 178 0.78 -1.48 -25.64
N TYR A 179 0.59 -2.12 -24.48
CA TYR A 179 -0.68 -2.02 -23.76
C TYR A 179 -0.82 -0.69 -23.02
N VAL A 180 0.28 -0.10 -22.57
CA VAL A 180 0.29 1.28 -22.04
C VAL A 180 -0.17 2.27 -23.13
N ASP A 181 0.39 2.18 -24.34
CA ASP A 181 0.03 3.04 -25.47
C ASP A 181 -1.43 2.83 -25.90
N PHE A 182 -1.90 1.58 -25.88
CA PHE A 182 -3.33 1.28 -26.07
C PHE A 182 -4.20 2.00 -25.05
N GLN A 183 -3.87 1.91 -23.74
CA GLN A 183 -4.64 2.57 -22.69
C GLN A 183 -4.61 4.10 -22.82
N ILE A 184 -3.50 4.70 -23.25
CA ILE A 184 -3.41 6.13 -23.52
C ILE A 184 -4.32 6.51 -24.69
N SER A 185 -4.31 5.74 -25.78
CA SER A 185 -5.18 6.01 -26.92
C SER A 185 -6.67 5.89 -26.57
N GLU A 186 -7.03 4.90 -25.75
CA GLU A 186 -8.40 4.75 -25.22
C GLU A 186 -8.81 5.90 -24.30
N TRP A 187 -7.89 6.38 -23.44
CA TRP A 187 -8.12 7.58 -22.66
C TRP A 187 -8.47 8.77 -23.57
N GLN A 188 -7.65 9.05 -24.57
CA GLN A 188 -7.88 10.13 -25.52
C GLN A 188 -9.20 9.97 -26.28
N ARG A 189 -9.52 8.77 -26.76
CA ARG A 189 -10.77 8.47 -27.48
C ARG A 189 -12.00 8.72 -26.59
N LEU A 190 -11.96 8.29 -25.34
CA LEU A 190 -13.10 8.37 -24.42
C LEU A 190 -13.30 9.79 -23.86
N THR A 191 -12.21 10.57 -23.69
CA THR A 191 -12.26 11.87 -23.02
C THR A 191 -12.21 13.08 -23.96
N GLN A 192 -12.07 12.89 -25.27
CA GLN A 192 -12.12 13.99 -26.23
C GLN A 192 -13.49 14.69 -26.26
N ASN A 193 -13.50 16.02 -26.32
CA ASN A 193 -14.72 16.84 -26.49
C ASN A 193 -15.85 16.46 -25.51
N LEU A 194 -15.54 16.37 -24.22
CA LEU A 194 -16.52 16.12 -23.18
C LEU A 194 -17.44 17.33 -22.98
N PRO A 195 -18.73 17.13 -22.57
CA PRO A 195 -19.69 18.21 -22.39
C PRO A 195 -19.31 19.16 -21.25
N ALA A 196 -18.50 18.73 -20.29
CA ALA A 196 -17.90 19.55 -19.27
C ALA A 196 -16.53 18.98 -18.88
N GLN A 197 -15.63 19.84 -18.37
CA GLN A 197 -14.34 19.42 -17.86
C GLN A 197 -14.42 19.24 -16.33
N PRO A 198 -13.75 18.19 -15.78
CA PRO A 198 -13.59 18.07 -14.35
C PRO A 198 -12.65 19.16 -13.82
N LYS A 199 -12.65 19.38 -12.50
CA LYS A 199 -11.65 20.26 -11.88
C LYS A 199 -10.24 19.69 -11.96
N GLU A 200 -10.12 18.36 -11.96
CA GLU A 200 -8.84 17.64 -11.91
C GLU A 200 -8.87 16.39 -12.81
N GLN A 201 -7.71 16.03 -13.34
CA GLN A 201 -7.51 14.77 -14.02
C GLN A 201 -6.32 14.04 -13.39
N HIS A 202 -6.44 12.74 -13.12
CA HIS A 202 -5.35 11.96 -12.59
C HIS A 202 -5.38 10.52 -13.11
N PHE A 203 -4.37 10.14 -13.85
CA PHE A 203 -4.27 8.79 -14.40
C PHE A 203 -2.93 8.10 -14.09
N ALA A 204 -1.86 8.83 -13.74
CA ALA A 204 -0.61 8.21 -13.35
C ALA A 204 -0.70 7.53 -11.98
N ASN A 205 -0.47 6.21 -11.96
CA ASN A 205 -0.12 5.44 -10.76
C ASN A 205 1.41 5.47 -10.56
N THR A 206 1.94 4.78 -9.54
CA THR A 206 3.39 4.68 -9.31
C THR A 206 4.14 4.26 -10.57
N GLY A 207 3.70 3.20 -11.27
CA GLY A 207 4.36 2.71 -12.47
C GLY A 207 4.40 3.73 -13.61
N MET A 208 3.27 4.37 -13.92
CA MET A 208 3.24 5.44 -14.93
C MET A 208 4.15 6.60 -14.57
N ALA A 209 4.15 7.01 -13.30
CA ALA A 209 5.00 8.10 -12.82
C ALA A 209 6.49 7.74 -12.83
N THR A 210 6.84 6.44 -12.82
CA THR A 210 8.23 5.96 -12.78
C THR A 210 8.78 5.69 -14.17
N TRP A 211 8.06 4.94 -15.01
CA TRP A 211 8.62 4.45 -16.29
C TRP A 211 8.05 5.13 -17.53
N TYR A 212 6.94 5.85 -17.40
CA TYR A 212 6.21 6.47 -18.51
C TYR A 212 5.82 7.92 -18.23
N ALA A 213 6.58 8.61 -17.39
CA ALA A 213 6.30 9.99 -16.99
C ALA A 213 6.20 10.96 -18.17
N ASP A 214 6.98 10.73 -19.21
CA ASP A 214 7.01 11.51 -20.46
C ASP A 214 5.79 11.28 -21.37
N LYS A 215 5.05 10.19 -21.18
CA LYS A 215 3.86 9.85 -21.97
C LYS A 215 2.58 10.47 -21.46
N VAL A 216 2.59 10.99 -20.24
CA VAL A 216 1.37 11.44 -19.57
C VAL A 216 1.57 12.79 -18.91
N ASP A 217 0.78 13.78 -19.33
CA ASP A 217 0.68 15.05 -18.66
C ASP A 217 -0.34 14.91 -17.51
N THR A 218 0.15 14.85 -16.27
CA THR A 218 -0.68 14.66 -15.10
C THR A 218 -0.27 15.60 -13.97
N ASP A 219 -1.22 16.39 -13.51
CA ASP A 219 -0.99 17.28 -12.35
C ASP A 219 -0.86 16.49 -11.05
N ILE A 220 -1.47 15.30 -10.98
CA ILE A 220 -1.57 14.49 -9.76
C ILE A 220 -1.06 13.09 -10.05
N VAL A 221 -0.03 12.65 -9.30
CA VAL A 221 0.39 11.25 -9.27
C VAL A 221 -0.18 10.54 -8.05
N ARG A 222 -0.64 9.29 -8.24
CA ARG A 222 -1.18 8.45 -7.17
C ARG A 222 -0.11 7.47 -6.72
N LEU A 223 0.52 7.75 -5.58
CA LEU A 223 1.56 6.90 -5.02
C LEU A 223 0.93 5.80 -4.15
N GLY A 224 1.02 4.55 -4.65
CA GLY A 224 0.75 3.34 -3.89
C GLY A 224 2.07 2.74 -3.41
N VAL A 225 2.49 1.63 -4.03
CA VAL A 225 3.68 0.86 -3.60
C VAL A 225 4.97 1.68 -3.53
N GLY A 226 5.16 2.62 -4.43
CA GLY A 226 6.34 3.51 -4.41
C GLY A 226 6.43 4.40 -3.18
N LEU A 227 5.28 4.77 -2.56
CA LEU A 227 5.27 5.50 -1.28
C LEU A 227 6.00 4.73 -0.18
N PHE A 228 5.90 3.40 -0.20
CA PHE A 228 6.46 2.48 0.78
C PHE A 228 7.88 2.00 0.43
N GLY A 229 8.45 2.52 -0.66
CA GLY A 229 9.80 2.14 -1.10
C GLY A 229 9.85 0.76 -1.77
N ILE A 230 8.74 0.36 -2.39
CA ILE A 230 8.65 -0.93 -3.08
C ILE A 230 8.69 -0.71 -4.58
N ASP A 231 9.66 -1.35 -5.21
CA ASP A 231 9.68 -1.58 -6.64
C ASP A 231 8.74 -2.75 -6.96
N SER A 232 7.68 -2.48 -7.71
CA SER A 232 6.71 -3.48 -8.15
C SER A 232 6.99 -3.98 -9.56
N SER A 233 8.05 -3.49 -10.20
CA SER A 233 8.37 -3.84 -11.58
C SER A 233 8.93 -5.25 -11.72
N GLU A 234 8.89 -5.75 -12.94
CA GLU A 234 9.63 -6.94 -13.29
C GLU A 234 11.13 -6.64 -13.36
N PRO A 235 12.03 -7.64 -13.15
CA PRO A 235 13.49 -7.43 -13.15
C PRO A 235 14.06 -6.81 -14.43
N THR A 236 13.29 -6.82 -15.52
CA THR A 236 13.66 -6.23 -16.81
C THR A 236 13.42 -4.73 -16.93
N MET A 237 12.76 -4.13 -15.94
CA MET A 237 12.47 -2.69 -15.89
C MET A 237 13.31 -2.03 -14.79
N PRO A 238 14.50 -1.54 -15.06
CA PRO A 238 15.33 -0.90 -14.04
C PRO A 238 14.66 0.38 -13.52
N MET A 239 14.74 0.57 -12.22
CA MET A 239 14.28 1.81 -11.59
C MET A 239 15.16 2.99 -12.06
N PRO A 240 14.58 4.12 -12.49
CA PRO A 240 15.34 5.29 -12.90
C PRO A 240 15.94 6.09 -11.71
N PHE A 241 15.55 5.76 -10.50
CA PHE A 241 16.03 6.33 -9.22
C PHE A 241 15.90 5.30 -8.11
N GLU A 242 16.58 5.50 -6.99
CA GLU A 242 16.45 4.62 -5.83
C GLU A 242 15.18 4.94 -5.05
N LEU A 243 14.53 3.88 -4.54
CA LEU A 243 13.50 3.95 -3.51
C LEU A 243 14.07 3.42 -2.21
N GLU A 244 13.71 4.04 -1.10
CA GLU A 244 14.11 3.62 0.23
C GLU A 244 13.00 2.81 0.91
N PRO A 245 13.29 1.59 1.42
CA PRO A 245 12.31 0.81 2.16
C PRO A 245 11.82 1.56 3.41
N VAL A 246 10.50 1.70 3.54
CA VAL A 246 9.90 2.42 4.68
C VAL A 246 9.78 1.53 5.91
N LEU A 247 9.53 0.23 5.73
CA LEU A 247 9.19 -0.70 6.80
C LEU A 247 10.39 -1.55 7.24
N ALA A 248 10.60 -1.63 8.55
CA ALA A 248 11.38 -2.68 9.17
C ALA A 248 10.52 -3.45 10.21
N LEU A 249 10.76 -4.75 10.37
CA LEU A 249 10.14 -5.60 11.38
C LEU A 249 11.22 -6.19 12.28
N THR A 250 11.14 -5.86 13.56
CA THR A 250 12.10 -6.31 14.57
C THR A 250 11.40 -6.90 15.77
N ASP A 251 12.09 -7.77 16.49
CA ASP A 251 11.66 -8.32 17.76
C ASP A 251 12.89 -8.65 18.61
N GLU A 252 12.70 -9.19 19.81
CA GLU A 252 13.78 -9.62 20.73
C GLU A 252 13.70 -11.12 21.03
N VAL A 253 14.87 -11.70 21.29
CA VAL A 253 14.98 -13.08 21.75
C VAL A 253 14.33 -13.20 23.12
N ILE A 254 13.30 -14.05 23.23
CA ILE A 254 12.63 -14.36 24.51
C ILE A 254 13.12 -15.67 25.14
N PHE A 255 13.72 -16.55 24.35
CA PHE A 255 14.25 -17.82 24.80
C PHE A 255 15.44 -18.26 23.95
N SER A 256 16.44 -18.89 24.56
CA SER A 256 17.64 -19.39 23.91
C SER A 256 18.07 -20.69 24.56
N LYS A 257 18.32 -21.74 23.76
CA LYS A 257 18.79 -23.05 24.24
C LYS A 257 19.74 -23.72 23.25
N PRO A 258 20.67 -24.57 23.73
CA PRO A 258 21.46 -25.41 22.84
C PRO A 258 20.53 -26.41 22.11
N ILE A 259 20.93 -26.77 20.89
CA ILE A 259 20.31 -27.82 20.09
C ILE A 259 21.40 -28.69 19.48
N LYS A 260 21.19 -30.00 19.42
CA LYS A 260 22.12 -30.99 18.86
C LYS A 260 21.82 -31.34 17.43
N ALA A 261 22.85 -31.71 16.69
CA ALA A 261 22.69 -32.26 15.33
C ALA A 261 21.64 -33.38 15.31
N GLY A 262 20.73 -33.34 14.35
CA GLY A 262 19.64 -34.29 14.19
C GLY A 262 18.36 -34.01 15.01
N GLU A 263 18.41 -33.13 16.03
CA GLU A 263 17.19 -32.74 16.76
C GLU A 263 16.24 -32.02 15.86
N ALA A 264 14.95 -32.34 16.00
CA ALA A 264 13.88 -31.76 15.23
C ALA A 264 13.34 -30.50 15.86
N VAL A 265 12.83 -29.54 15.03
CA VAL A 265 12.24 -28.28 15.46
C VAL A 265 10.86 -28.09 14.81
N GLY A 266 9.92 -27.57 15.58
CA GLY A 266 8.62 -27.13 15.14
C GLY A 266 7.63 -28.26 14.84
N TYR A 267 6.48 -27.85 14.32
CA TYR A 267 5.41 -28.77 13.91
C TYR A 267 5.87 -29.65 12.75
N GLY A 268 5.39 -30.89 12.70
CA GLY A 268 5.78 -31.88 11.69
C GLY A 268 7.17 -32.47 11.90
N ALA A 269 8.04 -31.87 12.72
CA ALA A 269 9.45 -32.25 12.91
C ALA A 269 10.24 -32.32 11.57
N ASP A 270 9.84 -31.45 10.61
CA ASP A 270 10.42 -31.44 9.26
C ASP A 270 11.80 -30.80 9.23
N TYR A 271 12.02 -29.75 10.04
CA TYR A 271 13.35 -29.18 10.23
C TYR A 271 14.19 -30.09 11.16
N ARG A 272 15.45 -30.31 10.80
CA ARG A 272 16.43 -30.92 11.67
C ARG A 272 17.73 -30.14 11.67
N ALA A 273 18.25 -29.89 12.87
CA ALA A 273 19.53 -29.20 13.03
C ALA A 273 20.64 -29.98 12.29
N LYS A 274 21.36 -29.30 11.39
CA LYS A 274 22.43 -29.94 10.59
C LYS A 274 23.70 -30.20 11.40
N HIS A 275 23.93 -29.40 12.41
CA HIS A 275 25.04 -29.46 13.36
C HIS A 275 24.61 -28.93 14.73
N ASP A 276 25.47 -29.09 15.73
CA ASP A 276 25.26 -28.50 17.06
C ASP A 276 25.21 -26.95 16.95
N GLY A 277 24.30 -26.33 17.67
CA GLY A 277 24.13 -24.89 17.65
C GLY A 277 23.17 -24.41 18.74
N TRP A 278 22.49 -23.30 18.49
CA TRP A 278 21.53 -22.71 19.42
C TRP A 278 20.20 -22.46 18.69
N LEU A 279 19.13 -22.67 19.44
CA LEU A 279 17.78 -22.37 18.99
C LEU A 279 17.24 -21.19 19.80
N LEU A 280 16.95 -20.11 19.09
CA LEU A 280 16.31 -18.91 19.64
C LEU A 280 14.81 -18.96 19.39
N THR A 281 14.03 -18.33 20.25
CA THR A 281 12.60 -18.10 20.05
C THR A 281 12.32 -16.60 20.16
N ILE A 282 11.54 -16.07 19.22
CA ILE A 282 11.02 -14.70 19.24
C ILE A 282 9.48 -14.74 19.21
N PRO A 283 8.79 -13.75 19.82
CA PRO A 283 7.32 -13.72 19.89
C PRO A 283 6.66 -13.08 18.66
N VAL A 284 7.16 -13.36 17.46
CA VAL A 284 6.49 -13.07 16.18
C VAL A 284 6.14 -14.38 15.48
N GLY A 285 4.92 -14.47 14.98
CA GLY A 285 4.45 -15.64 14.24
C GLY A 285 3.55 -15.28 13.06
N HIS A 286 2.94 -16.31 12.44
CA HIS A 286 2.09 -16.08 11.27
C HIS A 286 0.79 -15.28 11.57
N SER A 287 0.33 -15.26 12.83
CA SER A 287 -0.77 -14.36 13.25
C SER A 287 -0.37 -12.87 13.31
N ASP A 288 0.93 -12.57 13.22
CA ASP A 288 1.46 -11.22 13.04
C ASP A 288 1.59 -10.84 11.57
N GLY A 289 1.33 -11.79 10.68
CA GLY A 289 1.45 -11.62 9.23
C GLY A 289 2.79 -12.06 8.65
N TYR A 290 3.69 -12.62 9.47
CA TYR A 290 4.93 -13.19 8.94
C TYR A 290 4.62 -14.51 8.22
N PRO A 291 5.23 -14.81 7.05
CA PRO A 291 4.87 -16.00 6.26
C PRO A 291 5.10 -17.31 7.02
N PHE A 292 4.12 -18.21 6.95
CA PHE A 292 4.26 -19.55 7.53
C PHE A 292 5.42 -20.36 6.92
N ASN A 293 5.61 -20.25 5.61
CA ASN A 293 6.59 -20.97 4.81
C ASN A 293 7.92 -20.21 4.68
N ALA A 294 8.41 -19.67 5.80
CA ALA A 294 9.69 -18.96 5.85
C ALA A 294 10.85 -19.83 6.42
N ASP A 295 10.68 -21.15 6.50
CA ASP A 295 11.73 -22.07 6.98
C ASP A 295 13.03 -21.89 6.17
N GLY A 296 14.16 -21.72 6.86
CA GLY A 296 15.46 -21.43 6.25
C GLY A 296 15.71 -19.97 5.88
N MET A 297 14.68 -19.09 5.90
CA MET A 297 14.87 -17.65 5.66
C MET A 297 15.88 -17.08 6.66
N ARG A 298 16.82 -16.28 6.17
CA ARG A 298 17.80 -15.63 7.02
C ARG A 298 17.18 -14.48 7.82
N VAL A 299 17.70 -14.26 9.01
CA VAL A 299 17.40 -13.13 9.89
C VAL A 299 18.68 -12.56 10.44
N LEU A 300 18.68 -11.28 10.82
CA LEU A 300 19.88 -10.62 11.33
C LEU A 300 19.77 -10.46 12.85
N ILE A 301 20.84 -10.80 13.56
CA ILE A 301 20.93 -10.64 15.01
C ILE A 301 21.78 -9.41 15.31
N ALA A 302 21.38 -8.62 16.29
CA ALA A 302 22.08 -7.36 16.61
C ALA A 302 23.54 -7.55 17.09
N ASP A 303 23.91 -8.77 17.50
CA ASP A 303 25.29 -9.14 17.86
C ASP A 303 26.21 -9.43 16.66
N GLY A 304 25.68 -9.30 15.44
CA GLY A 304 26.38 -9.52 14.17
C GLY A 304 26.26 -10.92 13.60
N GLN A 305 25.58 -11.85 14.27
CA GLN A 305 25.30 -13.19 13.72
C GLN A 305 24.18 -13.10 12.68
N VAL A 306 24.17 -14.05 11.76
CA VAL A 306 23.04 -14.36 10.88
C VAL A 306 22.41 -15.64 11.39
N GLY A 307 21.11 -15.58 11.67
CA GLY A 307 20.30 -16.75 12.00
C GLY A 307 19.46 -17.20 10.80
N HIS A 308 18.91 -18.40 10.90
CA HIS A 308 17.97 -18.93 9.91
C HIS A 308 16.72 -19.44 10.63
N ILE A 309 15.56 -19.15 10.09
CA ILE A 309 14.30 -19.68 10.63
C ILE A 309 14.35 -21.20 10.58
N ALA A 310 14.01 -21.85 11.69
CA ALA A 310 14.09 -23.28 11.89
C ALA A 310 12.69 -23.90 11.98
N GLY A 311 12.25 -24.51 10.89
CA GLY A 311 10.92 -25.09 10.74
C GLY A 311 9.83 -24.06 10.43
N GLY A 312 8.60 -24.54 10.24
CA GLY A 312 7.46 -23.68 9.96
C GLY A 312 7.22 -22.67 11.07
N VAL A 313 6.92 -21.43 10.68
CA VAL A 313 6.59 -20.35 11.61
C VAL A 313 5.31 -20.70 12.38
N ALA A 314 5.37 -20.72 13.71
CA ALA A 314 4.19 -21.01 14.53
C ALA A 314 3.24 -19.80 14.57
N MET A 315 2.06 -19.96 15.17
CA MET A 315 1.03 -18.92 15.23
C MET A 315 1.56 -17.61 15.83
N ASP A 316 2.26 -17.70 16.96
CA ASP A 316 2.68 -16.55 17.76
C ASP A 316 4.20 -16.52 18.03
N GLN A 317 4.97 -17.44 17.47
CA GLN A 317 6.41 -17.56 17.72
C GLN A 317 7.14 -18.06 16.49
N THR A 318 8.41 -17.65 16.38
CA THR A 318 9.35 -18.14 15.35
C THR A 318 10.61 -18.66 16.02
N MET A 319 11.05 -19.83 15.60
CA MET A 319 12.32 -20.41 16.02
C MET A 319 13.41 -20.09 15.02
N ILE A 320 14.59 -19.76 15.53
CA ILE A 320 15.75 -19.33 14.72
C ILE A 320 16.96 -20.14 15.15
N PHE A 321 17.61 -20.79 14.19
CA PHE A 321 18.88 -21.48 14.41
C PHE A 321 20.05 -20.51 14.24
N VAL A 322 21.01 -20.56 15.17
CA VAL A 322 22.27 -19.81 15.13
C VAL A 322 23.45 -20.69 15.60
N ASP A 323 24.67 -20.35 15.20
CA ASP A 323 25.87 -21.14 15.53
C ASP A 323 26.35 -20.91 16.97
N LYS A 324 26.12 -19.73 17.54
CA LYS A 324 26.62 -19.33 18.87
C LYS A 324 25.47 -18.88 19.75
N PRO A 325 25.63 -18.97 21.09
CA PRO A 325 24.58 -18.52 22.01
C PRO A 325 24.27 -17.03 21.84
N VAL A 326 22.99 -16.71 21.93
CA VAL A 326 22.47 -15.32 21.93
C VAL A 326 21.70 -15.11 23.22
N ASN A 327 21.92 -13.99 23.89
CA ASN A 327 21.22 -13.66 25.13
C ASN A 327 19.76 -13.26 24.88
N ILE A 328 18.92 -13.50 25.87
CA ILE A 328 17.55 -12.97 25.90
C ILE A 328 17.61 -11.43 25.86
N GLY A 329 16.70 -10.78 25.14
CA GLY A 329 16.64 -9.33 24.94
C GLY A 329 17.51 -8.82 23.78
N VAL A 330 18.28 -9.68 23.12
CA VAL A 330 19.01 -9.28 21.90
C VAL A 330 18.02 -9.14 20.74
N GLN A 331 18.14 -8.03 20.03
CA GLN A 331 17.26 -7.72 18.90
C GLN A 331 17.52 -8.64 17.71
N VAL A 332 16.43 -9.09 17.09
CA VAL A 332 16.36 -9.81 15.84
C VAL A 332 15.65 -8.96 14.80
N THR A 333 16.26 -8.79 13.64
CA THR A 333 15.68 -8.08 12.49
C THR A 333 15.20 -9.13 11.47
N LEU A 334 13.88 -9.18 11.32
CA LEU A 334 13.19 -10.05 10.36
C LEU A 334 13.08 -9.40 8.98
N ILE A 335 12.89 -8.07 8.96
CA ILE A 335 12.90 -7.21 7.79
C ILE A 335 13.61 -5.92 8.19
N GLY A 336 14.59 -5.48 7.41
CA GLY A 336 15.37 -4.29 7.69
C GLY A 336 16.88 -4.56 7.58
N SER A 337 17.69 -3.69 8.17
CA SER A 337 19.14 -3.72 8.05
C SER A 337 19.84 -3.72 9.41
N VAL A 338 20.98 -4.41 9.47
CA VAL A 338 21.93 -4.36 10.60
C VAL A 338 23.34 -4.19 10.01
N GLY A 339 23.95 -3.02 10.21
CA GLY A 339 25.21 -2.67 9.55
C GLY A 339 25.06 -2.69 8.01
N ALA A 340 25.91 -3.44 7.33
CA ALA A 340 25.90 -3.59 5.88
C ALA A 340 24.99 -4.72 5.37
N GLN A 341 24.31 -5.43 6.25
CA GLN A 341 23.45 -6.55 5.87
C GLN A 341 21.98 -6.10 5.89
N SER A 342 21.18 -6.65 4.99
CA SER A 342 19.74 -6.39 4.94
C SER A 342 18.94 -7.65 4.65
N VAL A 343 17.73 -7.68 5.16
CA VAL A 343 16.65 -8.62 4.77
C VAL A 343 15.49 -7.74 4.32
N THR A 344 15.13 -7.82 3.06
CA THR A 344 14.12 -6.94 2.46
C THR A 344 12.77 -7.62 2.31
N LEU A 345 11.70 -6.84 2.14
CA LEU A 345 10.38 -7.37 1.77
C LEU A 345 10.43 -8.16 0.44
N PRO A 346 11.12 -7.70 -0.61
CA PRO A 346 11.34 -8.51 -1.82
C PRO A 346 12.02 -9.86 -1.54
N ASP A 347 13.07 -9.90 -0.70
CA ASP A 347 13.73 -11.17 -0.34
C ASP A 347 12.75 -12.14 0.30
N LEU A 348 11.96 -11.65 1.27
CA LEU A 348 10.97 -12.47 1.97
C LEU A 348 9.82 -12.90 1.04
N ALA A 349 9.35 -12.03 0.15
CA ALA A 349 8.32 -12.34 -0.84
C ALA A 349 8.78 -13.44 -1.81
N GLN A 350 9.98 -13.29 -2.36
CA GLN A 350 10.60 -14.28 -3.24
C GLN A 350 10.78 -15.62 -2.52
N TYR A 351 11.32 -15.60 -1.29
CA TYR A 351 11.60 -16.81 -0.50
C TYR A 351 10.31 -17.57 -0.17
N SER A 352 9.29 -16.86 0.29
CA SER A 352 8.01 -17.46 0.68
C SER A 352 7.06 -17.73 -0.49
N SER A 353 7.44 -17.34 -1.73
CA SER A 353 6.60 -17.43 -2.93
C SER A 353 5.26 -16.70 -2.79
N VAL A 354 5.25 -15.58 -2.07
CA VAL A 354 4.09 -14.70 -1.87
C VAL A 354 4.32 -13.42 -2.65
N SER A 355 3.28 -12.90 -3.32
CA SER A 355 3.38 -11.57 -3.95
C SER A 355 3.79 -10.52 -2.92
N ILE A 356 4.73 -9.64 -3.29
CA ILE A 356 5.19 -8.56 -2.40
C ILE A 356 4.05 -7.67 -1.92
N VAL A 357 3.08 -7.38 -2.78
CA VAL A 357 1.90 -6.59 -2.44
C VAL A 357 1.00 -7.34 -1.45
N ALA A 358 0.84 -8.65 -1.60
CA ALA A 358 0.10 -9.46 -0.64
C ALA A 358 0.83 -9.53 0.71
N LEU A 359 2.15 -9.72 0.68
CA LEU A 359 2.97 -9.77 1.89
C LEU A 359 2.91 -8.46 2.68
N MET A 360 3.09 -7.32 2.04
CA MET A 360 3.05 -6.03 2.71
C MET A 360 1.67 -5.68 3.28
N ASN A 361 0.59 -6.30 2.79
CA ASN A 361 -0.76 -6.13 3.33
C ASN A 361 -1.10 -7.07 4.49
N ASN A 362 -0.17 -7.91 4.92
CA ASN A 362 -0.46 -9.01 5.86
C ASN A 362 -0.10 -8.69 7.31
N PHE A 363 0.70 -7.64 7.56
CA PHE A 363 1.11 -7.30 8.92
C PHE A 363 -0.06 -6.90 9.79
N ALA A 364 -0.32 -7.73 10.83
CA ALA A 364 -1.50 -7.62 11.68
C ALA A 364 -1.52 -6.29 12.46
N PRO A 365 -2.73 -5.75 12.73
CA PRO A 365 -2.88 -4.53 13.54
C PRO A 365 -2.35 -4.66 14.97
N ARG A 366 -2.15 -5.88 15.47
CA ARG A 366 -1.59 -6.11 16.81
C ARG A 366 -0.08 -5.80 16.92
N LEU A 367 0.66 -5.73 15.81
CA LEU A 367 2.03 -5.21 15.81
C LEU A 367 2.04 -3.71 16.10
N GLN A 368 2.86 -3.28 17.02
CA GLN A 368 3.07 -1.85 17.27
C GLN A 368 3.74 -1.19 16.07
N ARG A 369 3.26 -0.01 15.66
CA ARG A 369 3.93 0.83 14.66
C ARG A 369 4.62 1.98 15.37
N ILE A 370 5.88 2.19 15.04
CA ILE A 370 6.67 3.32 15.54
C ILE A 370 7.29 4.07 14.38
N ILE A 371 7.38 5.37 14.50
CA ILE A 371 8.04 6.21 13.49
C ILE A 371 9.46 6.44 13.95
N VAL A 372 10.40 6.19 13.04
CA VAL A 372 11.83 6.44 13.22
C VAL A 372 12.31 7.53 12.24
N PRO A 373 13.46 8.15 12.49
CA PRO A 373 14.03 9.19 11.65
C PRO A 373 14.13 8.85 10.16
#